data_90e0afd8cc765a5e216d5ec2640efed7
#
_entry.id   90e0afd8cc765a5e216d5ec2640efed7
#
_cell.length_a   1.000
_cell.length_b   1.000
_cell.length_c   1.000
_cell.angle_alpha   90.00
_cell.angle_beta   90.00
_cell.angle_gamma   90.00
#
_symmetry.space_group_name_H-M   'P 1'
#
loop_
_entity.id
_entity.type
_entity.pdbx_description
1 polymer ?
#
loop_
_entity_poly.entity_id
_entity_poly.type
_entity_poly.pdbx_seq_one_letter_code
_entity_poly.pdbx_strand_id
1 'polypeptide(L)'
;ALTLPLVRAVHRLLEPERRLQRRLHRLEQACLSGGLKDLLAAARQELGNPVLVVDSSFRTLAMEPEQPIGIDSWDRILQGEAPQHHDLKQAEAMIENFSARNLTGLQTVPYTEPDGRPVRRMVGPVVAPDDGRNCGGLEIIELEHPFAPEDEVLAQRLLELLQHYLVHAAPTAWRAAPEERFLQELLFCEPAQQSAMQKKLHRFPALEAPPHFYLASIPLSQAHRLTRTNQQALLAHEWPEGWFMQTETAFLLLLPGTGDAAQPEQLLQKLQEVGLRMDQTVILSMPFPSLLQLGTVWRFNQEAAATARDLHCGAGCRSASALYQDVFVRTIAQSANLRAFIHP
;
A
#
# COMPACT_ATOMS: atom_id res chain seq x y z
N ALA A 1 -9.38 -22.01 -59.65
CA ALA A 1 -10.43 -21.53 -58.73
C ALA A 1 -10.34 -22.32 -57.43
N LEU A 2 -9.99 -21.67 -56.34
CA LEU A 2 -10.07 -22.24 -54.97
C LEU A 2 -11.52 -22.70 -54.76
N THR A 3 -11.70 -24.00 -54.50
CA THR A 3 -13.03 -24.56 -54.33
C THR A 3 -13.66 -24.02 -53.05
N LEU A 4 -14.95 -23.73 -53.06
CA LEU A 4 -15.73 -23.24 -51.92
C LEU A 4 -15.46 -23.98 -50.59
N PRO A 5 -15.22 -25.30 -50.58
CA PRO A 5 -14.83 -26.04 -49.38
C PRO A 5 -13.51 -25.61 -48.76
N LEU A 6 -12.50 -25.28 -49.55
CA LEU A 6 -11.18 -24.83 -49.07
C LEU A 6 -11.29 -23.44 -48.42
N VAL A 7 -12.04 -22.52 -49.03
CA VAL A 7 -12.32 -21.19 -48.47
C VAL A 7 -13.04 -21.30 -47.12
N ARG A 8 -14.03 -22.20 -47.02
CA ARG A 8 -14.76 -22.45 -45.73
C ARG A 8 -13.84 -23.07 -44.67
N ALA A 9 -12.93 -23.98 -45.06
CA ALA A 9 -11.97 -24.59 -44.14
C ALA A 9 -11.00 -23.55 -43.60
N VAL A 10 -10.42 -22.73 -44.48
CA VAL A 10 -9.53 -21.61 -44.09
C VAL A 10 -10.28 -20.62 -43.19
N HIS A 11 -11.52 -20.28 -43.52
CA HIS A 11 -12.34 -19.39 -42.71
C HIS A 11 -12.57 -19.95 -41.30
N ARG A 12 -12.87 -21.25 -41.17
CA ARG A 12 -13.04 -21.91 -39.87
C ARG A 12 -11.76 -21.93 -39.05
N LEU A 13 -10.60 -22.11 -39.68
CA LEU A 13 -9.30 -22.12 -39.01
C LEU A 13 -8.93 -20.72 -38.47
N LEU A 14 -9.30 -19.66 -39.19
CA LEU A 14 -8.99 -18.28 -38.81
C LEU A 14 -10.03 -17.64 -37.89
N GLU A 15 -11.22 -18.25 -37.71
CA GLU A 15 -12.30 -17.67 -36.92
C GLU A 15 -11.96 -17.49 -35.43
N PRO A 16 -11.29 -18.43 -34.74
CA PRO A 16 -10.86 -18.23 -33.35
C PRO A 16 -9.94 -17.03 -33.21
N GLU A 17 -8.94 -16.89 -34.06
CA GLU A 17 -8.00 -15.77 -34.05
C GLU A 17 -8.70 -14.45 -34.33
N ARG A 18 -9.61 -14.39 -35.29
CA ARG A 18 -10.41 -13.20 -35.57
C ARG A 18 -11.33 -12.83 -34.41
N ARG A 19 -11.86 -13.85 -33.69
CA ARG A 19 -12.65 -13.62 -32.49
C ARG A 19 -11.81 -12.99 -31.42
N LEU A 20 -10.64 -13.53 -31.13
CA LEU A 20 -9.70 -12.99 -30.16
C LEU A 20 -9.30 -11.56 -30.51
N GLN A 21 -8.94 -11.27 -31.75
CA GLN A 21 -8.62 -9.93 -32.20
C GLN A 21 -9.77 -8.93 -32.00
N ARG A 22 -11.01 -9.32 -32.24
CA ARG A 22 -12.19 -8.48 -31.98
C ARG A 22 -12.38 -8.21 -30.48
N ARG A 23 -12.13 -9.18 -29.62
CA ARG A 23 -12.17 -9.04 -28.14
C ARG A 23 -11.07 -8.08 -27.68
N LEU A 24 -9.85 -8.23 -28.12
CA LEU A 24 -8.73 -7.34 -27.83
C LEU A 24 -9.03 -5.90 -28.27
N HIS A 25 -9.55 -5.73 -29.49
CA HIS A 25 -9.91 -4.41 -30.01
C HIS A 25 -10.99 -3.70 -29.16
N ARG A 26 -11.95 -4.44 -28.61
CA ARG A 26 -12.98 -3.85 -27.72
C ARG A 26 -12.36 -3.34 -26.41
N LEU A 27 -11.41 -4.07 -25.83
CA LEU A 27 -10.65 -3.56 -24.66
C LEU A 27 -9.88 -2.28 -24.97
N GLU A 28 -9.20 -2.24 -26.12
CA GLU A 28 -8.46 -1.06 -26.57
C GLU A 28 -9.38 0.15 -26.79
N GLN A 29 -10.52 -0.05 -27.44
CA GLN A 29 -11.53 1.00 -27.64
C GLN A 29 -12.09 1.52 -26.30
N ALA A 30 -12.42 0.64 -25.35
CA ALA A 30 -12.87 1.04 -24.03
C ALA A 30 -11.81 1.86 -23.28
N CYS A 31 -10.52 1.49 -23.41
CA CYS A 31 -9.42 2.24 -22.82
C CYS A 31 -9.26 3.64 -23.43
N LEU A 32 -9.46 3.80 -24.75
CA LEU A 32 -9.29 5.06 -25.46
C LEU A 32 -10.48 6.01 -25.32
N SER A 33 -11.70 5.49 -25.25
CA SER A 33 -12.93 6.28 -25.27
C SER A 33 -13.55 6.52 -23.91
N GLY A 34 -13.19 5.72 -22.90
CA GLY A 34 -13.76 5.75 -21.56
C GLY A 34 -12.73 5.91 -20.46
N GLY A 35 -13.19 5.77 -19.21
CA GLY A 35 -12.33 5.74 -18.03
C GLY A 35 -11.99 4.31 -17.60
N LEU A 36 -11.41 4.20 -16.42
CA LEU A 36 -11.08 2.90 -15.81
C LEU A 36 -12.31 1.99 -15.67
N LYS A 37 -13.47 2.55 -15.31
CA LYS A 37 -14.72 1.80 -15.18
C LYS A 37 -15.16 1.19 -16.51
N ASP A 38 -15.11 1.95 -17.60
CA ASP A 38 -15.50 1.46 -18.92
C ASP A 38 -14.56 0.35 -19.41
N LEU A 39 -13.27 0.50 -19.13
CA LEU A 39 -12.28 -0.55 -19.42
C LEU A 39 -12.58 -1.83 -18.63
N LEU A 40 -12.90 -1.73 -17.32
CA LEU A 40 -13.23 -2.90 -16.52
C LEU A 40 -14.56 -3.53 -16.93
N ALA A 41 -15.58 -2.73 -17.25
CA ALA A 41 -16.86 -3.24 -17.76
C ALA A 41 -16.65 -4.03 -19.08
N ALA A 42 -15.83 -3.52 -20.00
CA ALA A 42 -15.45 -4.25 -21.21
C ALA A 42 -14.68 -5.53 -20.88
N ALA A 43 -13.70 -5.44 -19.95
CA ALA A 43 -12.94 -6.61 -19.53
C ALA A 43 -13.82 -7.69 -18.91
N ARG A 44 -14.76 -7.32 -18.04
CA ARG A 44 -15.75 -8.22 -17.45
C ARG A 44 -16.61 -8.91 -18.51
N GLN A 45 -17.08 -8.15 -19.50
CA GLN A 45 -17.87 -8.67 -20.60
C GLN A 45 -17.07 -9.67 -21.47
N GLU A 46 -15.80 -9.38 -21.74
CA GLU A 46 -14.96 -10.23 -22.57
C GLU A 46 -14.42 -11.46 -21.83
N LEU A 47 -14.03 -11.30 -20.58
CA LEU A 47 -13.49 -12.37 -19.73
C LEU A 47 -14.57 -13.25 -19.11
N GLY A 48 -15.80 -12.76 -18.95
CA GLY A 48 -16.89 -13.45 -18.29
C GLY A 48 -16.70 -13.69 -16.78
N ASN A 49 -15.60 -13.24 -16.20
CA ASN A 49 -15.23 -13.44 -14.80
C ASN A 49 -15.04 -12.08 -14.09
N PRO A 50 -15.24 -11.97 -12.76
CA PRO A 50 -15.07 -10.73 -12.01
C PRO A 50 -13.65 -10.17 -12.12
N VAL A 51 -13.54 -8.85 -12.27
CA VAL A 51 -12.27 -8.12 -12.44
C VAL A 51 -12.15 -7.02 -11.39
N LEU A 52 -11.01 -6.96 -10.70
CA LEU A 52 -10.66 -5.96 -9.70
C LEU A 52 -9.33 -5.30 -10.07
N VAL A 53 -9.28 -3.99 -9.95
CA VAL A 53 -8.06 -3.21 -10.04
C VAL A 53 -7.86 -2.45 -8.74
N VAL A 54 -6.71 -2.61 -8.16
CA VAL A 54 -6.29 -1.90 -6.95
C VAL A 54 -5.11 -0.98 -7.25
N ASP A 55 -4.96 0.09 -6.49
CA ASP A 55 -3.74 0.88 -6.51
C ASP A 55 -2.59 0.15 -5.78
N SER A 56 -1.41 0.73 -5.79
CA SER A 56 -0.25 0.20 -5.07
C SER A 56 -0.44 0.10 -3.56
N SER A 57 -1.57 0.59 -3.08
CA SER A 57 -2.03 0.66 -1.70
C SER A 57 -3.13 -0.36 -1.38
N PHE A 58 -3.46 -1.24 -2.32
CA PHE A 58 -4.63 -2.12 -2.27
C PHE A 58 -5.97 -1.40 -2.09
N ARG A 59 -6.05 -0.10 -2.38
CA ARG A 59 -7.35 0.56 -2.51
C ARG A 59 -7.97 0.15 -3.83
N THR A 60 -9.21 -0.21 -3.80
CA THR A 60 -9.97 -0.50 -5.01
C THR A 60 -10.09 0.77 -5.86
N LEU A 61 -9.52 0.73 -7.05
CA LEU A 61 -9.67 1.77 -8.05
C LEU A 61 -10.94 1.56 -8.88
N ALA A 62 -11.19 0.31 -9.23
CA ALA A 62 -12.42 -0.11 -9.89
C ALA A 62 -12.60 -1.61 -9.73
N MET A 63 -13.84 -2.06 -9.75
CA MET A 63 -14.23 -3.47 -9.71
C MET A 63 -15.46 -3.71 -10.56
N GLU A 64 -15.55 -4.88 -11.16
CA GLU A 64 -16.67 -5.25 -11.99
C GLU A 64 -16.99 -6.76 -11.83
N PRO A 65 -18.21 -7.13 -11.40
CA PRO A 65 -19.38 -6.28 -11.15
C PRO A 65 -19.34 -5.53 -9.81
N GLU A 66 -19.92 -4.34 -9.76
CA GLU A 66 -20.12 -3.58 -8.51
C GLU A 66 -21.32 -4.14 -7.70
N GLN A 67 -21.34 -5.45 -7.47
CA GLN A 67 -22.38 -6.15 -6.68
C GLN A 67 -21.77 -7.38 -5.99
N PRO A 68 -22.39 -7.89 -4.92
CA PRO A 68 -21.94 -9.11 -4.26
C PRO A 68 -21.90 -10.30 -5.21
N ILE A 69 -20.82 -11.06 -5.14
CA ILE A 69 -20.62 -12.27 -5.96
C ILE A 69 -20.50 -13.54 -5.10
N GLY A 70 -20.68 -13.42 -3.78
CA GLY A 70 -20.56 -14.52 -2.84
C GLY A 70 -19.10 -14.95 -2.59
N ILE A 71 -18.14 -14.09 -2.84
CA ILE A 71 -16.73 -14.21 -2.46
C ILE A 71 -16.50 -13.26 -1.29
N ASP A 72 -16.10 -13.78 -0.14
CA ASP A 72 -16.01 -13.01 1.11
C ASP A 72 -15.11 -11.77 0.98
N SER A 73 -13.93 -11.92 0.40
CA SER A 73 -13.01 -10.79 0.17
C SER A 73 -13.59 -9.72 -0.76
N TRP A 74 -14.33 -10.10 -1.80
CA TRP A 74 -15.00 -9.20 -2.72
C TRP A 74 -16.16 -8.44 -2.06
N ASP A 75 -17.02 -9.18 -1.38
CA ASP A 75 -18.24 -8.64 -0.78
C ASP A 75 -17.92 -7.67 0.36
N ARG A 76 -16.81 -7.89 1.09
CA ARG A 76 -16.28 -6.94 2.08
C ARG A 76 -15.74 -5.66 1.45
N ILE A 77 -15.03 -5.75 0.33
CA ILE A 77 -14.56 -4.57 -0.41
C ILE A 77 -15.74 -3.69 -0.81
N LEU A 78 -16.83 -4.28 -1.28
CA LEU A 78 -18.07 -3.53 -1.62
C LEU A 78 -18.69 -2.81 -0.42
N GLN A 79 -18.50 -3.34 0.79
CA GLN A 79 -18.97 -2.72 2.04
C GLN A 79 -18.02 -1.63 2.55
N GLY A 80 -16.91 -1.38 1.83
CA GLY A 80 -15.90 -0.41 2.22
C GLY A 80 -14.99 -0.89 3.35
N GLU A 81 -14.98 -2.21 3.62
CA GLU A 81 -14.11 -2.77 4.64
C GLU A 81 -12.66 -2.82 4.18
N ALA A 82 -11.74 -2.54 5.09
CA ALA A 82 -10.32 -2.68 4.83
C ALA A 82 -9.92 -4.15 4.63
N PRO A 83 -8.89 -4.45 3.82
CA PRO A 83 -8.35 -5.80 3.68
C PRO A 83 -7.98 -6.40 5.04
N GLN A 84 -8.37 -7.65 5.28
CA GLN A 84 -8.03 -8.33 6.51
C GLN A 84 -6.58 -8.83 6.48
N HIS A 85 -6.06 -9.17 7.65
CA HIS A 85 -4.70 -9.71 7.81
C HIS A 85 -4.44 -10.94 6.93
N HIS A 86 -5.44 -11.81 6.76
CA HIS A 86 -5.37 -12.97 5.88
C HIS A 86 -5.14 -12.56 4.41
N ASP A 87 -5.91 -11.59 3.92
CA ASP A 87 -5.80 -11.08 2.55
C ASP A 87 -4.44 -10.44 2.31
N LEU A 88 -3.96 -9.65 3.29
CA LEU A 88 -2.65 -9.02 3.23
C LEU A 88 -1.52 -10.04 3.22
N LYS A 89 -1.56 -11.07 4.07
CA LYS A 89 -0.55 -12.15 4.05
C LYS A 89 -0.51 -12.90 2.72
N GLN A 90 -1.67 -13.21 2.15
CA GLN A 90 -1.70 -13.88 0.84
C GLN A 90 -1.18 -12.97 -0.27
N ALA A 91 -1.54 -11.69 -0.25
CA ALA A 91 -1.01 -10.69 -1.18
C ALA A 91 0.51 -10.54 -1.03
N GLU A 92 1.05 -10.49 0.19
CA GLU A 92 2.48 -10.45 0.46
C GLU A 92 3.20 -11.68 -0.11
N ALA A 93 2.69 -12.88 0.16
CA ALA A 93 3.27 -14.12 -0.37
C ALA A 93 3.26 -14.17 -1.91
N MET A 94 2.20 -13.65 -2.55
CA MET A 94 2.14 -13.51 -3.99
C MET A 94 3.20 -12.52 -4.50
N ILE A 95 3.32 -11.36 -3.89
CA ILE A 95 4.27 -10.32 -4.24
C ILE A 95 5.72 -10.82 -4.10
N GLU A 96 6.04 -11.52 -3.01
CA GLU A 96 7.35 -12.13 -2.80
C GLU A 96 7.65 -13.16 -3.91
N ASN A 97 6.68 -13.97 -4.28
CA ASN A 97 6.82 -14.94 -5.37
C ASN A 97 7.06 -14.25 -6.73
N PHE A 98 6.31 -13.18 -7.04
CA PHE A 98 6.52 -12.36 -8.24
C PHE A 98 7.93 -11.78 -8.26
N SER A 99 8.36 -11.20 -7.16
CA SER A 99 9.67 -10.56 -7.02
C SER A 99 10.82 -11.54 -7.08
N ALA A 100 10.72 -12.65 -6.36
CA ALA A 100 11.76 -13.68 -6.34
C ALA A 100 11.98 -14.30 -7.72
N ARG A 101 10.96 -14.31 -8.57
CA ARG A 101 11.01 -14.86 -9.93
C ARG A 101 11.16 -13.80 -11.01
N ASN A 102 11.30 -12.52 -10.66
CA ASN A 102 11.29 -11.39 -11.59
C ASN A 102 10.08 -11.40 -12.56
N LEU A 103 8.91 -11.80 -12.07
CA LEU A 103 7.71 -11.87 -12.87
C LEU A 103 7.06 -10.49 -12.97
N THR A 104 6.87 -9.99 -14.17
CA THR A 104 6.21 -8.71 -14.47
C THR A 104 4.84 -8.89 -15.13
N GLY A 105 4.50 -10.12 -15.46
CA GLY A 105 3.25 -10.49 -16.15
C GLY A 105 2.22 -11.13 -15.23
N LEU A 106 1.11 -11.49 -15.83
CA LEU A 106 -0.01 -12.14 -15.15
C LEU A 106 0.34 -13.57 -14.73
N GLN A 107 -0.14 -13.98 -13.56
CA GLN A 107 0.02 -15.34 -13.05
C GLN A 107 -1.33 -15.88 -12.57
N THR A 108 -1.60 -17.15 -12.86
CA THR A 108 -2.75 -17.85 -12.25
C THR A 108 -2.28 -18.52 -10.95
N VAL A 109 -2.89 -18.13 -9.84
CA VAL A 109 -2.55 -18.61 -8.51
C VAL A 109 -3.78 -19.20 -7.80
N PRO A 110 -3.63 -20.26 -7.00
CA PRO A 110 -4.66 -20.68 -6.08
C PRO A 110 -4.77 -19.68 -4.93
N TYR A 111 -5.98 -19.40 -4.53
CA TYR A 111 -6.29 -18.54 -3.39
C TYR A 111 -7.27 -19.28 -2.47
N THR A 112 -7.10 -19.16 -1.17
CA THR A 112 -8.04 -19.73 -0.20
C THR A 112 -8.76 -18.58 0.48
N GLU A 113 -10.07 -18.49 0.29
CA GLU A 113 -10.91 -17.51 0.96
C GLU A 113 -10.89 -17.71 2.48
N PRO A 114 -11.21 -16.68 3.28
CA PRO A 114 -11.31 -16.80 4.74
C PRO A 114 -12.28 -17.90 5.22
N ASP A 115 -13.30 -18.21 4.41
CA ASP A 115 -14.25 -19.29 4.65
C ASP A 115 -13.71 -20.71 4.32
N GLY A 116 -12.43 -20.78 3.86
CA GLY A 116 -11.76 -22.02 3.47
C GLY A 116 -12.03 -22.47 2.03
N ARG A 117 -12.81 -21.74 1.23
CA ARG A 117 -13.12 -22.08 -0.15
C ARG A 117 -11.93 -21.79 -1.06
N PRO A 118 -11.45 -22.79 -1.83
CA PRO A 118 -10.41 -22.55 -2.82
C PRO A 118 -11.00 -21.83 -4.05
N VAL A 119 -10.31 -20.81 -4.51
CA VAL A 119 -10.65 -20.04 -5.71
C VAL A 119 -9.37 -19.86 -6.53
N ARG A 120 -9.44 -19.93 -7.85
CA ARG A 120 -8.30 -19.58 -8.72
C ARG A 120 -8.41 -18.10 -9.12
N ARG A 121 -7.28 -17.42 -9.09
CA ARG A 121 -7.22 -16.01 -9.48
C ARG A 121 -6.08 -15.80 -10.47
N MET A 122 -6.32 -14.99 -11.52
CA MET A 122 -5.24 -14.40 -12.29
C MET A 122 -4.88 -13.08 -11.64
N VAL A 123 -3.62 -12.92 -11.27
CA VAL A 123 -3.11 -11.72 -10.63
C VAL A 123 -1.86 -11.21 -11.33
N GLY A 124 -1.70 -9.91 -11.40
CA GLY A 124 -0.53 -9.30 -12.01
C GLY A 124 -0.27 -7.90 -11.48
N PRO A 125 1.01 -7.54 -11.22
CA PRO A 125 1.37 -6.20 -10.81
C PRO A 125 1.27 -5.24 -11.99
N VAL A 126 0.70 -4.07 -11.79
CA VAL A 126 0.74 -2.96 -12.73
C VAL A 126 2.01 -2.16 -12.46
N VAL A 127 3.02 -2.37 -13.29
CA VAL A 127 4.36 -1.80 -13.09
C VAL A 127 4.62 -0.69 -14.11
N ALA A 128 5.10 0.46 -13.66
CA ALA A 128 5.52 1.53 -14.56
C ALA A 128 6.75 1.09 -15.37
N PRO A 129 6.72 1.21 -16.72
CA PRO A 129 7.80 0.73 -17.58
C PRO A 129 9.11 1.50 -17.38
N ASP A 130 9.04 2.78 -16.97
CA ASP A 130 10.19 3.68 -16.93
C ASP A 130 11.10 3.44 -15.71
N ASP A 131 10.51 3.18 -14.55
CA ASP A 131 11.22 3.09 -13.25
C ASP A 131 10.96 1.78 -12.48
N GLY A 132 10.17 0.87 -13.04
CA GLY A 132 9.79 -0.39 -12.39
C GLY A 132 8.91 -0.20 -11.14
N ARG A 133 8.33 1.00 -10.97
CA ARG A 133 7.47 1.32 -9.84
C ARG A 133 6.16 0.56 -9.92
N ASN A 134 5.74 -0.05 -8.82
CA ASN A 134 4.41 -0.64 -8.73
C ASN A 134 3.34 0.46 -8.66
N CYS A 135 2.43 0.46 -9.63
CA CYS A 135 1.30 1.38 -9.72
C CYS A 135 -0.01 0.75 -9.22
N GLY A 136 -0.02 -0.54 -8.96
CA GLY A 136 -1.22 -1.26 -8.52
C GLY A 136 -1.21 -2.73 -8.90
N GLY A 137 -2.39 -3.34 -8.92
CA GLY A 137 -2.59 -4.74 -9.25
C GLY A 137 -3.89 -4.98 -10.01
N LEU A 138 -3.83 -5.94 -10.91
CA LEU A 138 -4.99 -6.53 -11.57
C LEU A 138 -5.26 -7.88 -10.93
N GLU A 139 -6.53 -8.15 -10.65
CA GLU A 139 -7.03 -9.42 -10.18
C GLU A 139 -8.28 -9.82 -10.96
N ILE A 140 -8.33 -11.09 -11.40
CA ILE A 140 -9.48 -11.70 -12.08
C ILE A 140 -9.80 -12.99 -11.34
N ILE A 141 -11.04 -13.16 -10.92
CA ILE A 141 -11.48 -14.30 -10.09
C ILE A 141 -12.17 -15.34 -10.98
N GLU A 142 -11.69 -16.59 -10.94
CA GLU A 142 -12.34 -17.71 -11.61
C GLU A 142 -13.64 -18.08 -10.90
N LEU A 143 -14.77 -17.57 -11.34
CA LEU A 143 -16.06 -17.75 -10.68
C LEU A 143 -17.14 -18.31 -11.61
N GLU A 144 -17.39 -17.66 -12.74
CA GLU A 144 -18.51 -18.01 -13.63
C GLU A 144 -18.15 -19.12 -14.62
N HIS A 145 -16.90 -19.14 -15.03
CA HIS A 145 -16.37 -20.23 -15.86
C HIS A 145 -14.86 -20.40 -15.64
N PRO A 146 -14.32 -21.61 -15.90
CA PRO A 146 -12.89 -21.87 -15.84
C PRO A 146 -12.09 -20.99 -16.81
N PHE A 147 -10.91 -20.56 -16.40
CA PHE A 147 -10.00 -19.80 -17.26
C PHE A 147 -9.60 -20.62 -18.50
N ALA A 148 -9.80 -20.04 -19.68
CA ALA A 148 -9.37 -20.55 -20.96
C ALA A 148 -8.03 -19.91 -21.38
N PRO A 149 -7.25 -20.52 -22.27
CA PRO A 149 -6.00 -19.93 -22.78
C PRO A 149 -6.19 -18.55 -23.43
N GLU A 150 -7.35 -18.30 -24.04
CA GLU A 150 -7.69 -16.99 -24.62
C GLU A 150 -7.89 -15.92 -23.54
N ASP A 151 -8.34 -16.30 -22.34
CA ASP A 151 -8.55 -15.36 -21.22
C ASP A 151 -7.20 -14.87 -20.67
N GLU A 152 -6.15 -15.70 -20.69
CA GLU A 152 -4.79 -15.27 -20.31
C GLU A 152 -4.27 -14.20 -21.27
N VAL A 153 -4.52 -14.34 -22.57
CA VAL A 153 -4.12 -13.34 -23.58
C VAL A 153 -4.87 -12.02 -23.38
N LEU A 154 -6.19 -12.11 -23.12
CA LEU A 154 -7.02 -10.93 -22.84
C LEU A 154 -6.62 -10.24 -21.55
N ALA A 155 -6.40 -11.01 -20.50
CA ALA A 155 -5.99 -10.50 -19.19
C ALA A 155 -4.59 -9.86 -19.24
N GLN A 156 -3.66 -10.46 -20.01
CA GLN A 156 -2.34 -9.86 -20.24
C GLN A 156 -2.45 -8.52 -20.99
N ARG A 157 -3.32 -8.45 -22.01
CA ARG A 157 -3.58 -7.19 -22.72
C ARG A 157 -4.24 -6.15 -21.81
N LEU A 158 -5.19 -6.57 -20.98
CA LEU A 158 -5.79 -5.69 -19.96
C LEU A 158 -4.72 -5.14 -19.02
N LEU A 159 -3.80 -5.97 -18.53
CA LEU A 159 -2.69 -5.54 -17.69
C LEU A 159 -1.82 -4.46 -18.36
N GLU A 160 -1.49 -4.62 -19.65
CA GLU A 160 -0.74 -3.64 -20.44
C GLU A 160 -1.51 -2.31 -20.59
N LEU A 161 -2.82 -2.37 -20.85
CA LEU A 161 -3.67 -1.18 -20.93
C LEU A 161 -3.76 -0.46 -19.59
N LEU A 162 -3.84 -1.21 -18.48
CA LEU A 162 -3.81 -0.67 -17.12
C LEU A 162 -2.47 -0.03 -16.78
N GLN A 163 -1.35 -0.63 -17.21
CA GLN A 163 -0.02 -0.03 -17.06
C GLN A 163 0.01 1.35 -17.73
N HIS A 164 -0.45 1.43 -18.97
CA HIS A 164 -0.54 2.70 -19.67
C HIS A 164 -1.48 3.68 -18.97
N TYR A 165 -2.66 3.24 -18.57
CA TYR A 165 -3.66 4.08 -17.91
C TYR A 165 -3.17 4.61 -16.56
N LEU A 166 -2.68 3.75 -15.66
CA LEU A 166 -2.28 4.14 -14.31
C LEU A 166 -1.00 4.97 -14.28
N VAL A 167 -0.09 4.78 -15.26
CA VAL A 167 1.12 5.60 -15.36
C VAL A 167 0.80 7.01 -15.89
N HIS A 168 -0.11 7.14 -16.85
CA HIS A 168 -0.38 8.42 -17.52
C HIS A 168 -1.61 9.14 -16.99
N ALA A 169 -2.65 8.42 -16.59
CA ALA A 169 -3.90 9.01 -16.09
C ALA A 169 -3.96 9.12 -14.57
N ALA A 170 -3.13 8.38 -13.83
CA ALA A 170 -3.04 8.57 -12.40
C ALA A 170 -2.47 9.98 -12.14
N PRO A 171 -3.30 10.96 -11.72
CA PRO A 171 -2.73 12.20 -11.27
C PRO A 171 -1.83 11.84 -10.11
N THR A 172 -0.56 12.17 -10.22
CA THR A 172 0.38 12.55 -9.15
C THR A 172 0.04 12.16 -7.68
N ALA A 173 -0.87 11.24 -7.43
CA ALA A 173 -1.25 10.78 -6.09
C ALA A 173 -0.07 10.17 -5.30
N TRP A 174 1.05 9.93 -5.98
CA TRP A 174 2.30 9.39 -5.40
C TRP A 174 3.49 10.34 -5.48
N ARG A 175 3.30 11.56 -5.95
CA ARG A 175 4.24 12.61 -5.55
C ARG A 175 3.85 12.97 -4.13
N ALA A 176 4.73 12.71 -3.19
CA ALA A 176 4.57 13.18 -1.82
C ALA A 176 3.97 14.59 -1.84
N ALA A 177 2.86 14.80 -1.14
CA ALA A 177 2.21 16.10 -1.09
C ALA A 177 3.26 17.17 -0.76
N PRO A 178 3.10 18.41 -1.20
CA PRO A 178 4.05 19.48 -0.87
C PRO A 178 4.35 19.53 0.63
N GLU A 179 3.35 19.27 1.46
CA GLU A 179 3.43 19.16 2.91
C GLU A 179 4.35 18.01 3.34
N GLU A 180 4.21 16.83 2.76
CA GLU A 180 5.02 15.65 3.11
C GLU A 180 6.48 15.85 2.72
N ARG A 181 6.74 16.49 1.57
CA ARG A 181 8.11 16.86 1.17
C ARG A 181 8.73 17.87 2.14
N PHE A 182 7.95 18.85 2.55
CA PHE A 182 8.40 19.82 3.54
C PHE A 182 8.69 19.14 4.90
N LEU A 183 7.82 18.23 5.33
CA LEU A 183 8.02 17.45 6.57
C LEU A 183 9.25 16.54 6.48
N GLN A 184 9.52 15.97 5.30
CA GLN A 184 10.74 15.20 5.06
C GLN A 184 12.01 16.07 5.18
N GLU A 185 11.99 17.31 4.62
CA GLU A 185 13.08 18.28 4.80
C GLU A 185 13.24 18.64 6.29
N LEU A 186 12.13 18.85 6.98
CA LEU A 186 12.11 19.26 8.38
C LEU A 186 12.63 18.16 9.32
N LEU A 187 12.38 16.89 8.99
CA LEU A 187 12.83 15.74 9.76
C LEU A 187 14.37 15.69 9.90
N PHE A 188 15.09 16.09 8.85
CA PHE A 188 16.55 16.10 8.79
C PHE A 188 17.16 17.49 8.93
N CYS A 189 16.34 18.49 9.32
CA CYS A 189 16.78 19.87 9.45
C CYS A 189 17.77 20.03 10.60
N GLU A 190 18.88 20.69 10.32
CA GLU A 190 19.87 21.08 11.34
C GLU A 190 19.36 22.31 12.12
N PRO A 191 19.83 22.49 13.38
CA PRO A 191 19.42 23.65 14.20
C PRO A 191 19.66 25.00 13.51
N ALA A 192 20.73 25.14 12.74
CA ALA A 192 21.04 26.36 11.98
C ALA A 192 20.01 26.70 10.90
N GLN A 193 19.26 25.72 10.41
CA GLN A 193 18.28 25.86 9.34
C GLN A 193 16.85 26.09 9.84
N GLN A 194 16.59 25.96 11.16
CA GLN A 194 15.26 26.04 11.75
C GLN A 194 14.54 27.36 11.44
N SER A 195 15.23 28.49 11.44
CA SER A 195 14.64 29.79 11.10
C SER A 195 14.15 29.86 9.66
N ALA A 196 14.87 29.23 8.72
CA ALA A 196 14.44 29.14 7.33
C ALA A 196 13.25 28.19 7.18
N MET A 197 13.24 27.08 7.92
CA MET A 197 12.11 26.13 7.93
C MET A 197 10.86 26.74 8.54
N GLN A 198 10.97 27.53 9.59
CA GLN A 198 9.84 28.25 10.17
C GLN A 198 9.17 29.19 9.15
N LYS A 199 9.98 29.93 8.35
CA LYS A 199 9.45 30.78 7.28
C LYS A 199 8.77 29.98 6.16
N LYS A 200 9.27 28.77 5.85
CA LYS A 200 8.64 27.88 4.88
C LYS A 200 7.32 27.31 5.41
N LEU A 201 7.20 27.03 6.71
CA LEU A 201 6.01 26.46 7.34
C LEU A 201 4.76 27.32 7.09
N HIS A 202 4.88 28.64 7.11
CA HIS A 202 3.78 29.57 6.80
C HIS A 202 3.14 29.38 5.42
N ARG A 203 3.77 28.61 4.53
CA ARG A 203 3.18 28.26 3.22
C ARG A 203 2.25 27.04 3.29
N PHE A 204 2.16 26.41 4.46
CA PHE A 204 1.39 25.19 4.69
C PHE A 204 0.41 25.38 5.87
N PRO A 205 -0.71 26.10 5.65
CA PRO A 205 -1.67 26.39 6.72
C PRO A 205 -2.22 25.15 7.43
N ALA A 206 -2.36 24.05 6.68
CA ALA A 206 -2.81 22.76 7.23
C ALA A 206 -1.85 22.20 8.31
N LEU A 207 -0.55 22.50 8.21
CA LEU A 207 0.47 22.11 9.18
C LEU A 207 0.60 23.09 10.35
N GLU A 208 0.06 24.31 10.24
CA GLU A 208 0.08 25.31 11.32
C GLU A 208 -1.17 25.26 12.20
N ALA A 209 -2.28 24.73 11.66
CA ALA A 209 -3.57 24.73 12.33
C ALA A 209 -3.64 23.89 13.61
N PRO A 210 -3.04 22.68 13.69
CA PRO A 210 -3.13 21.85 14.88
C PRO A 210 -2.39 22.44 16.08
N PRO A 211 -2.97 22.40 17.31
CA PRO A 211 -2.35 22.92 18.51
C PRO A 211 -1.12 22.09 18.96
N HIS A 212 -1.06 20.84 18.57
CA HIS A 212 0.05 19.93 18.82
C HIS A 212 -0.02 18.75 17.83
N PHE A 213 1.01 17.93 17.85
CA PHE A 213 1.15 16.78 16.96
C PHE A 213 1.56 15.54 17.73
N TYR A 214 1.26 14.38 17.16
CA TYR A 214 1.83 13.09 17.54
C TYR A 214 2.60 12.50 16.36
N LEU A 215 3.67 11.79 16.66
CA LEU A 215 4.44 11.05 15.66
C LEU A 215 4.35 9.56 15.96
N ALA A 216 3.70 8.79 15.12
CA ALA A 216 3.77 7.34 15.14
C ALA A 216 4.92 6.88 14.25
N SER A 217 5.77 6.01 14.79
CA SER A 217 6.92 5.43 14.10
C SER A 217 6.72 3.93 13.97
N ILE A 218 6.66 3.45 12.73
CA ILE A 218 6.38 2.06 12.38
C ILE A 218 7.63 1.51 11.70
N PRO A 219 8.33 0.54 12.26
CA PRO A 219 9.52 -0.04 11.65
C PRO A 219 9.20 -0.54 10.25
N LEU A 220 10.11 -0.29 9.30
CA LEU A 220 10.01 -0.94 8.00
C LEU A 220 10.30 -2.43 8.20
N SER A 221 9.35 -3.26 7.84
CA SER A 221 9.63 -4.69 7.65
C SER A 221 10.83 -4.81 6.71
N GLN A 222 11.75 -5.73 7.01
CA GLN A 222 12.81 -6.10 6.06
C GLN A 222 12.25 -6.81 4.82
N ALA A 223 10.94 -7.07 4.82
CA ALA A 223 10.18 -7.56 3.69
C ALA A 223 10.27 -6.62 2.48
N HIS A 224 9.99 -7.17 1.34
CA HIS A 224 10.12 -6.57 0.02
C HIS A 224 9.49 -5.16 -0.08
N ARG A 225 10.00 -4.33 -1.02
CA ARG A 225 9.56 -2.94 -1.28
C ARG A 225 8.03 -2.78 -1.44
N LEU A 226 7.35 -3.82 -1.93
CA LEU A 226 5.89 -3.85 -2.12
C LEU A 226 5.13 -3.98 -0.79
N THR A 227 5.64 -4.73 0.18
CA THR A 227 5.07 -4.78 1.54
C THR A 227 5.08 -3.41 2.19
N ARG A 228 6.12 -2.60 1.93
CA ARG A 228 6.22 -1.23 2.44
C ARG A 228 5.12 -0.32 1.89
N THR A 229 4.80 -0.46 0.61
CA THR A 229 3.73 0.30 -0.04
C THR A 229 2.37 -0.04 0.56
N ASN A 230 2.13 -1.32 0.86
CA ASN A 230 0.91 -1.80 1.49
C ASN A 230 0.76 -1.27 2.92
N GLN A 231 1.85 -1.23 3.69
CA GLN A 231 1.86 -0.66 5.03
C GLN A 231 1.46 0.82 5.00
N GLN A 232 2.06 1.60 4.11
CA GLN A 232 1.72 3.02 3.95
C GLN A 232 0.25 3.22 3.61
N ALA A 233 -0.31 2.37 2.81
CA ALA A 233 -1.68 2.45 2.36
C ALA A 233 -2.71 2.11 3.42
N LEU A 234 -2.43 1.06 4.19
CA LEU A 234 -3.23 0.75 5.36
C LEU A 234 -3.28 1.96 6.30
N LEU A 235 -2.12 2.57 6.54
CA LEU A 235 -2.01 3.75 7.39
C LEU A 235 -2.75 4.95 6.81
N ALA A 236 -2.65 5.20 5.50
CA ALA A 236 -3.37 6.30 4.84
C ALA A 236 -4.89 6.10 4.84
N HIS A 237 -5.36 4.85 4.81
CA HIS A 237 -6.78 4.55 4.97
C HIS A 237 -7.28 4.82 6.39
N GLU A 238 -6.49 4.39 7.38
CA GLU A 238 -6.85 4.54 8.78
C GLU A 238 -6.77 6.01 9.29
N TRP A 239 -5.86 6.80 8.71
CA TRP A 239 -5.64 8.21 9.09
C TRP A 239 -5.56 9.12 7.85
N PRO A 240 -6.71 9.41 7.20
CA PRO A 240 -6.75 10.27 6.02
C PRO A 240 -6.28 11.71 6.30
N GLU A 241 -6.35 12.15 7.56
CA GLU A 241 -5.87 13.46 8.03
C GLU A 241 -4.38 13.49 8.39
N GLY A 242 -3.71 12.33 8.37
CA GLY A 242 -2.30 12.19 8.71
C GLY A 242 -1.37 12.50 7.54
N TRP A 243 -0.15 12.93 7.84
CA TRP A 243 0.92 13.09 6.85
C TRP A 243 1.94 11.98 6.99
N PHE A 244 2.34 11.44 5.84
CA PHE A 244 3.23 10.28 5.78
C PHE A 244 4.64 10.71 5.36
N MET A 245 5.62 10.18 6.06
CA MET A 245 7.03 10.28 5.70
C MET A 245 7.65 8.89 5.73
N GLN A 246 8.68 8.69 4.94
CA GLN A 246 9.44 7.44 4.97
C GLN A 246 10.92 7.73 5.17
N THR A 247 11.53 6.96 6.06
CA THR A 247 12.98 6.92 6.24
C THR A 247 13.51 5.57 5.75
N GLU A 248 14.80 5.34 5.85
CA GLU A 248 15.40 4.04 5.52
C GLU A 248 14.92 2.91 6.45
N THR A 249 14.50 3.24 7.66
CA THR A 249 14.21 2.26 8.72
C THR A 249 12.78 2.24 9.22
N ALA A 250 11.98 3.27 8.89
CA ALA A 250 10.61 3.39 9.40
C ALA A 250 9.70 4.19 8.48
N PHE A 251 8.40 3.87 8.53
CA PHE A 251 7.33 4.80 8.19
C PHE A 251 7.04 5.69 9.38
N LEU A 252 6.80 6.96 9.10
CA LEU A 252 6.42 7.97 10.06
C LEU A 252 5.05 8.51 9.68
N LEU A 253 4.13 8.46 10.62
CA LEU A 253 2.81 9.03 10.50
C LEU A 253 2.70 10.19 11.48
N LEU A 254 2.62 11.41 10.94
CA LEU A 254 2.38 12.62 11.70
C LEU A 254 0.86 12.83 11.83
N LEU A 255 0.37 12.93 13.05
CA LEU A 255 -1.05 13.05 13.37
C LEU A 255 -1.33 14.40 14.01
N PRO A 256 -2.37 15.14 13.56
CA PRO A 256 -2.79 16.38 14.20
C PRO A 256 -3.41 16.10 15.56
N GLY A 257 -3.07 16.93 16.54
CA GLY A 257 -3.73 16.94 17.84
C GLY A 257 -5.00 17.80 17.81
N THR A 258 -6.09 17.29 18.33
CA THR A 258 -7.38 18.01 18.41
C THR A 258 -7.56 18.81 19.68
N GLY A 259 -6.70 18.61 20.69
CA GLY A 259 -6.87 19.18 22.03
C GLY A 259 -7.82 18.37 22.93
N ASP A 260 -8.39 17.28 22.44
CA ASP A 260 -9.19 16.37 23.25
C ASP A 260 -8.28 15.55 24.18
N ALA A 261 -8.60 15.53 25.48
CA ALA A 261 -7.85 14.78 26.49
C ALA A 261 -7.89 13.25 26.27
N ALA A 262 -8.92 12.73 25.61
CA ALA A 262 -9.07 11.32 25.31
C ALA A 262 -8.31 10.87 24.03
N GLN A 263 -7.86 11.81 23.19
CA GLN A 263 -7.21 11.52 21.92
C GLN A 263 -5.97 10.61 22.04
N PRO A 264 -5.06 10.78 23.02
CA PRO A 264 -3.88 9.92 23.13
C PRO A 264 -4.23 8.44 23.32
N GLU A 265 -5.25 8.14 24.12
CA GLU A 265 -5.71 6.78 24.39
C GLU A 265 -6.36 6.17 23.15
N GLN A 266 -7.18 6.94 22.44
CA GLN A 266 -7.80 6.53 21.17
C GLN A 266 -6.74 6.23 20.10
N LEU A 267 -5.73 7.09 19.98
CA LEU A 267 -4.61 6.86 19.05
C LEU A 267 -3.81 5.61 19.42
N LEU A 268 -3.52 5.42 20.71
CA LEU A 268 -2.82 4.22 21.18
C LEU A 268 -3.62 2.95 20.87
N GLN A 269 -4.92 2.95 21.13
CA GLN A 269 -5.78 1.79 20.83
C GLN A 269 -5.81 1.47 19.34
N LYS A 270 -6.05 2.48 18.50
CA LYS A 270 -6.11 2.30 17.04
C LYS A 270 -4.75 1.87 16.47
N LEU A 271 -3.64 2.45 16.92
CA LEU A 271 -2.30 2.04 16.54
C LEU A 271 -1.92 0.65 17.08
N GLN A 272 -2.48 0.25 18.22
CA GLN A 272 -2.32 -1.12 18.76
C GLN A 272 -2.89 -2.15 17.79
N GLU A 273 -4.10 -1.92 17.27
CA GLU A 273 -4.74 -2.80 16.30
C GLU A 273 -3.92 -2.90 15.01
N VAL A 274 -3.47 -1.75 14.50
CA VAL A 274 -2.63 -1.71 13.30
C VAL A 274 -1.29 -2.41 13.52
N GLY A 275 -0.63 -2.17 14.65
CA GLY A 275 0.63 -2.83 14.99
C GLY A 275 0.48 -4.36 15.07
N LEU A 276 -0.63 -4.84 15.61
CA LEU A 276 -0.95 -6.28 15.65
C LEU A 276 -1.19 -6.84 14.25
N ARG A 277 -1.95 -6.13 13.41
CA ARG A 277 -2.19 -6.54 12.01
C ARG A 277 -0.89 -6.62 11.19
N MET A 278 0.04 -5.73 11.46
CA MET A 278 1.32 -5.63 10.74
C MET A 278 2.43 -6.49 11.36
N ASP A 279 2.16 -7.15 12.50
CA ASP A 279 3.16 -7.85 13.30
C ASP A 279 4.38 -6.98 13.63
N GLN A 280 4.13 -5.70 13.97
CA GLN A 280 5.16 -4.68 14.21
C GLN A 280 4.93 -3.97 15.54
N THR A 281 6.03 -3.56 16.18
CA THR A 281 5.96 -2.68 17.35
C THR A 281 5.95 -1.22 16.89
N VAL A 282 4.81 -0.54 17.04
CA VAL A 282 4.64 0.87 16.73
C VAL A 282 5.00 1.71 17.95
N ILE A 283 5.72 2.81 17.76
CA ILE A 283 6.04 3.77 18.82
C ILE A 283 5.26 5.06 18.57
N LEU A 284 4.41 5.45 19.53
CA LEU A 284 3.71 6.72 19.51
C LEU A 284 4.43 7.74 20.43
N SER A 285 4.81 8.87 19.86
CA SER A 285 5.47 9.95 20.62
C SER A 285 4.54 10.56 21.70
N MET A 286 5.14 11.28 22.63
CA MET A 286 4.40 12.30 23.40
C MET A 286 3.90 13.41 22.46
N PRO A 287 2.82 14.13 22.82
CA PRO A 287 2.39 15.30 22.07
C PRO A 287 3.49 16.37 22.06
N PHE A 288 3.69 17.02 20.92
CA PHE A 288 4.67 18.09 20.78
C PHE A 288 4.04 19.31 20.05
N PRO A 289 4.30 20.53 20.54
CA PRO A 289 3.56 21.71 20.10
C PRO A 289 4.11 22.34 18.82
N SER A 290 5.29 21.96 18.35
CA SER A 290 5.94 22.59 17.20
C SER A 290 6.56 21.57 16.26
N LEU A 291 6.26 21.69 14.98
CA LEU A 291 6.86 20.86 13.94
C LEU A 291 8.38 21.01 13.84
N LEU A 292 8.95 22.13 14.33
CA LEU A 292 10.42 22.29 14.41
C LEU A 292 11.08 21.28 15.36
N GLN A 293 10.30 20.62 16.21
CA GLN A 293 10.77 19.54 17.10
C GLN A 293 10.73 18.14 16.42
N LEU A 294 10.19 18.04 15.21
CA LEU A 294 9.95 16.76 14.53
C LEU A 294 11.19 15.86 14.47
N GLY A 295 12.34 16.41 14.09
CA GLY A 295 13.60 15.65 14.04
C GLY A 295 14.08 15.18 15.42
N THR A 296 13.81 15.94 16.48
CA THR A 296 14.13 15.54 17.87
C THR A 296 13.19 14.44 18.36
N VAL A 297 11.89 14.59 18.11
CA VAL A 297 10.87 13.58 18.43
C VAL A 297 11.14 12.28 17.68
N TRP A 298 11.51 12.37 16.41
CA TRP A 298 11.87 11.20 15.62
C TRP A 298 13.08 10.44 16.22
N ARG A 299 14.15 11.15 16.56
CA ARG A 299 15.32 10.51 17.19
C ARG A 299 14.96 9.82 18.50
N PHE A 300 14.11 10.44 19.32
CA PHE A 300 13.61 9.82 20.55
C PHE A 300 12.79 8.55 20.26
N ASN A 301 11.92 8.58 19.26
CA ASN A 301 11.14 7.41 18.85
C ASN A 301 12.03 6.26 18.33
N GLN A 302 13.15 6.58 17.66
CA GLN A 302 14.14 5.57 17.24
C GLN A 302 14.78 4.86 18.46
N GLU A 303 15.19 5.62 19.47
CA GLU A 303 15.71 5.06 20.72
C GLU A 303 14.66 4.24 21.47
N ALA A 304 13.41 4.72 21.52
CA ALA A 304 12.30 3.98 22.10
C ALA A 304 12.01 2.67 21.33
N ALA A 305 12.06 2.68 20.01
CA ALA A 305 11.90 1.48 19.19
C ALA A 305 13.04 0.46 19.41
N ALA A 306 14.26 0.96 19.55
CA ALA A 306 15.39 0.12 19.86
C ALA A 306 15.29 -0.50 21.28
N THR A 307 14.86 0.31 22.26
CA THR A 307 14.61 -0.14 23.63
C THR A 307 13.49 -1.18 23.69
N ALA A 308 12.38 -0.96 22.98
CA ALA A 308 11.27 -1.91 22.89
C ALA A 308 11.70 -3.26 22.32
N ARG A 309 12.62 -3.27 21.34
CA ARG A 309 13.22 -4.51 20.80
C ARG A 309 14.08 -5.22 21.83
N ASP A 310 14.93 -4.49 22.55
CA ASP A 310 15.80 -5.08 23.59
C ASP A 310 14.97 -5.66 24.75
N LEU A 311 13.82 -5.05 25.05
CA LEU A 311 12.85 -5.55 26.04
C LEU A 311 11.93 -6.64 25.50
N HIS A 312 12.12 -7.09 24.25
CA HIS A 312 11.28 -8.07 23.59
C HIS A 312 9.78 -7.73 23.61
N CYS A 313 9.44 -6.44 23.49
CA CYS A 313 8.06 -6.03 23.36
C CYS A 313 7.45 -6.63 22.08
N GLY A 314 6.31 -7.33 22.24
CA GLY A 314 5.58 -7.91 21.10
C GLY A 314 4.97 -6.84 20.18
N ALA A 315 4.35 -7.31 19.09
CA ALA A 315 3.61 -6.47 18.17
C ALA A 315 2.53 -5.62 18.87
N GLY A 316 2.18 -4.50 18.29
CA GLY A 316 1.21 -3.55 18.82
C GLY A 316 1.79 -2.16 18.97
N CYS A 317 1.18 -1.30 19.80
CA CYS A 317 1.65 0.07 20.02
C CYS A 317 2.21 0.25 21.43
N ARG A 318 3.27 1.05 21.53
CA ARG A 318 3.85 1.50 22.80
C ARG A 318 3.95 3.02 22.80
N SER A 319 3.54 3.64 23.89
CA SER A 319 3.81 5.05 24.10
C SER A 319 5.29 5.26 24.40
N ALA A 320 5.91 6.24 23.74
CA ALA A 320 7.28 6.64 24.02
C ALA A 320 7.46 7.13 25.47
N SER A 321 6.40 7.66 26.09
CA SER A 321 6.40 8.05 27.51
C SER A 321 6.54 6.84 28.44
N ALA A 322 5.92 5.72 28.11
CA ALA A 322 6.04 4.49 28.91
C ALA A 322 7.46 3.90 28.87
N LEU A 323 8.21 4.15 27.79
CA LEU A 323 9.58 3.67 27.60
C LEU A 323 10.64 4.69 28.04
N TYR A 324 10.21 5.86 28.52
CA TYR A 324 11.15 6.97 28.78
C TYR A 324 12.29 6.60 29.75
N GLN A 325 11.98 5.93 30.84
CA GLN A 325 12.98 5.55 31.84
C GLN A 325 13.98 4.52 31.26
N ASP A 326 13.48 3.55 30.51
CA ASP A 326 14.30 2.51 29.90
C ASP A 326 15.21 3.10 28.81
N VAL A 327 14.69 4.03 28.00
CA VAL A 327 15.47 4.79 27.01
C VAL A 327 16.57 5.60 27.68
N PHE A 328 16.23 6.29 28.78
CA PHE A 328 17.19 7.08 29.54
C PHE A 328 18.32 6.20 30.12
N VAL A 329 17.98 5.09 30.76
CA VAL A 329 18.97 4.13 31.30
C VAL A 329 19.84 3.57 30.18
N ARG A 330 19.26 3.20 29.06
CA ARG A 330 19.97 2.70 27.88
C ARG A 330 20.96 3.75 27.33
N THR A 331 20.51 4.99 27.16
CA THR A 331 21.35 6.08 26.64
C THR A 331 22.54 6.36 27.56
N ILE A 332 22.31 6.36 28.89
CA ILE A 332 23.39 6.49 29.87
C ILE A 332 24.35 5.29 29.78
N ALA A 333 23.82 4.08 29.70
CA ALA A 333 24.64 2.87 29.62
C ALA A 333 25.54 2.85 28.37
N GLN A 334 25.06 3.41 27.26
CA GLN A 334 25.82 3.52 26.01
C GLN A 334 26.85 4.67 26.02
N SER A 335 26.48 5.79 26.64
CA SER A 335 27.32 7.00 26.68
C SER A 335 28.35 6.99 27.81
N ALA A 336 28.01 6.39 28.93
CA ALA A 336 28.92 6.25 30.06
C ALA A 336 29.80 5.01 29.88
N ASN A 337 31.09 5.16 30.08
CA ASN A 337 32.00 4.05 30.26
C ASN A 337 31.72 3.45 31.66
N LEU A 338 30.50 2.87 31.83
CA LEU A 338 29.98 2.33 33.09
C LEU A 338 30.96 1.30 33.70
N ARG A 339 31.85 0.69 32.90
CA ARG A 339 32.92 -0.16 33.40
C ARG A 339 33.83 0.58 34.36
N ALA A 340 33.95 1.92 34.28
CA ALA A 340 34.70 2.75 35.21
C ALA A 340 34.00 2.97 36.57
N PHE A 341 32.66 2.73 36.61
CA PHE A 341 31.86 2.93 37.83
C PHE A 341 31.50 1.62 38.55
N ILE A 342 31.71 0.46 37.91
CA ILE A 342 31.36 -0.85 38.46
C ILE A 342 32.57 -1.59 39.07
N HIS A 343 33.73 -0.97 39.06
CA HIS A 343 34.91 -1.56 39.75
C HIS A 343 35.05 -0.98 41.15
N PRO A 344 35.03 -1.87 42.19
CA PRO A 344 35.49 -1.52 43.51
C PRO A 344 37.00 -1.21 43.51
#